data_7c873d2b155c57dbc788263230d32d2b
#
_entry.id   7c873d2b155c57dbc788263230d32d2b
#
_cell.length_a   1.000
_cell.length_b   1.000
_cell.length_c   1.000
_cell.angle_alpha   90.00
_cell.angle_beta   90.00
_cell.angle_gamma   90.00
#
_symmetry.space_group_name_H-M   'P 1'
#
loop_
_entity.id
_entity.type
_entity.pdbx_description
1 polymer ?
#
loop_
_entity_poly.entity_id
_entity_poly.type
_entity_poly.pdbx_seq_one_letter_code
_entity_poly.pdbx_strand_id
1 'polypeptide(L)'
;MTLSTSHPIREQFEHCLAVIRQASVEILLLLNVHASEGKDPRWFLEQLDSARLGLGGWAAVAKQLNLNDAEMSTFTLQLRLLQQRVPQYESGQDVTENQLIAAMRFVTALEHLRLQQPLLTYSTDLAPGSELQQQQAHKQVRAIELMIKGLIQQAWPDQVRLNNHLKTLFNADRVRRWLKLGEINDVLSGMMFSELAQMLVDKKEFSRYYASLFSDPSMLTLLVEPRKTLQTFLDDIRQIRNNITVQKTLSSAQIQLLDNYYTQIARPVQRAFEEGRTRVNPAGFMAV
;
A
#
# COMPACT_ATOMS: atom_id res chain seq x y z
N MET A 1 19.25 18.81 20.86
CA MET A 1 19.65 17.40 20.73
C MET A 1 18.55 16.71 19.91
N THR A 2 18.72 16.66 18.61
CA THR A 2 17.82 15.94 17.68
C THR A 2 18.18 14.46 17.77
N LEU A 3 17.36 13.69 18.47
CA LEU A 3 17.45 12.23 18.47
C LEU A 3 17.26 11.74 17.02
N SER A 4 18.30 11.10 16.49
CA SER A 4 18.36 10.54 15.14
C SER A 4 17.28 9.45 14.97
N THR A 5 16.14 9.83 14.40
CA THR A 5 15.08 8.89 13.99
C THR A 5 15.47 8.06 12.76
N SER A 6 16.68 8.23 12.23
CA SER A 6 17.16 7.56 11.02
C SER A 6 17.62 6.11 11.23
N HIS A 7 17.97 5.72 12.44
CA HIS A 7 18.55 4.40 12.73
C HIS A 7 17.55 3.23 12.48
N PRO A 8 16.31 3.25 13.03
CA PRO A 8 15.37 2.15 12.84
C PRO A 8 14.86 2.01 11.39
N ILE A 9 14.67 3.12 10.67
CA ILE A 9 14.25 3.12 9.26
C ILE A 9 15.33 2.47 8.40
N ARG A 10 16.60 2.80 8.63
CA ARG A 10 17.73 2.23 7.90
C ARG A 10 17.88 0.72 8.16
N GLU A 11 17.79 0.27 9.40
CA GLU A 11 17.87 -1.15 9.74
C GLU A 11 16.78 -1.97 9.03
N GLN A 12 15.53 -1.49 9.07
CA GLN A 12 14.43 -2.12 8.38
C GLN A 12 14.64 -2.17 6.86
N PHE A 13 15.16 -1.09 6.29
CA PHE A 13 15.44 -1.01 4.87
C PHE A 13 16.58 -1.97 4.45
N GLU A 14 17.68 -2.03 5.20
CA GLU A 14 18.79 -2.95 4.95
C GLU A 14 18.33 -4.41 5.05
N HIS A 15 17.46 -4.71 6.00
CA HIS A 15 16.82 -6.03 6.11
C HIS A 15 15.99 -6.36 4.86
N CYS A 16 15.13 -5.44 4.39
CA CYS A 16 14.39 -5.62 3.15
C CYS A 16 15.32 -5.87 1.95
N LEU A 17 16.43 -5.12 1.84
CA LEU A 17 17.40 -5.31 0.76
C LEU A 17 18.10 -6.67 0.83
N ALA A 18 18.40 -7.17 2.03
CA ALA A 18 18.98 -8.51 2.20
C ALA A 18 18.03 -9.59 1.67
N VAL A 19 16.75 -9.52 2.03
CA VAL A 19 15.70 -10.41 1.50
C VAL A 19 15.61 -10.31 -0.02
N ILE A 20 15.59 -9.10 -0.58
CA ILE A 20 15.50 -8.87 -2.03
C ILE A 20 16.71 -9.47 -2.76
N ARG A 21 17.91 -9.31 -2.22
CA ARG A 21 19.15 -9.87 -2.81
C ARG A 21 19.09 -11.39 -2.84
N GLN A 22 18.71 -12.05 -1.75
CA GLN A 22 18.56 -13.49 -1.71
C GLN A 22 17.50 -13.99 -2.69
N ALA A 23 16.29 -13.38 -2.65
CA ALA A 23 15.19 -13.75 -3.53
C ALA A 23 15.54 -13.58 -5.01
N SER A 24 16.27 -12.51 -5.37
CA SER A 24 16.68 -12.26 -6.76
C SER A 24 17.53 -13.38 -7.33
N VAL A 25 18.45 -13.94 -6.55
CA VAL A 25 19.29 -15.08 -6.97
C VAL A 25 18.44 -16.32 -7.26
N GLU A 26 17.54 -16.70 -6.35
CA GLU A 26 16.69 -17.88 -6.51
C GLU A 26 15.73 -17.73 -7.70
N ILE A 27 15.12 -16.54 -7.85
CA ILE A 27 14.23 -16.24 -8.98
C ILE A 27 14.98 -16.34 -10.32
N LEU A 28 16.16 -15.76 -10.40
CA LEU A 28 16.97 -15.79 -11.62
C LEU A 28 17.44 -17.20 -11.96
N LEU A 29 17.85 -18.00 -10.97
CA LEU A 29 18.19 -19.42 -11.16
C LEU A 29 16.99 -20.21 -11.67
N LEU A 30 15.80 -19.98 -11.14
CA LEU A 30 14.56 -20.59 -11.63
C LEU A 30 14.26 -20.21 -13.09
N LEU A 31 14.64 -19.02 -13.52
CA LEU A 31 14.52 -18.54 -14.89
C LEU A 31 15.72 -18.93 -15.80
N ASN A 32 16.56 -19.86 -15.35
CA ASN A 32 17.78 -20.31 -16.04
C ASN A 32 18.82 -19.19 -16.25
N VAL A 33 18.81 -18.16 -15.43
CA VAL A 33 19.86 -17.14 -15.40
C VAL A 33 20.82 -17.46 -14.28
N HIS A 34 22.06 -17.71 -14.60
CA HIS A 34 23.08 -18.02 -13.59
C HIS A 34 23.40 -16.76 -12.77
N ALA A 35 23.04 -16.79 -11.49
CA ALA A 35 23.34 -15.74 -10.53
C ALA A 35 23.87 -16.39 -9.25
N SER A 36 25.08 -16.03 -8.86
CA SER A 36 25.70 -16.53 -7.62
C SER A 36 25.47 -15.59 -6.44
N GLU A 37 25.19 -14.32 -6.70
CA GLU A 37 25.06 -13.28 -5.70
C GLU A 37 24.05 -12.21 -6.15
N GLY A 38 23.16 -11.82 -5.26
CA GLY A 38 22.21 -10.75 -5.49
C GLY A 38 22.85 -9.38 -5.28
N LYS A 39 22.47 -8.42 -6.12
CA LYS A 39 22.94 -7.05 -6.08
C LYS A 39 21.79 -6.07 -5.80
N ASP A 40 21.91 -4.87 -6.33
CA ASP A 40 20.88 -3.84 -6.19
C ASP A 40 19.62 -4.11 -7.05
N PRO A 41 18.51 -3.39 -6.81
CA PRO A 41 17.26 -3.57 -7.56
C PRO A 41 17.38 -3.30 -9.07
N ARG A 42 18.32 -2.42 -9.47
CA ARG A 42 18.56 -2.13 -10.89
C ARG A 42 19.15 -3.34 -11.59
N TRP A 43 20.17 -3.94 -11.02
CA TRP A 43 20.76 -5.17 -11.53
C TRP A 43 19.72 -6.29 -11.65
N PHE A 44 18.88 -6.48 -10.63
CA PHE A 44 17.84 -7.51 -10.68
C PHE A 44 16.85 -7.28 -11.83
N LEU A 45 16.41 -6.04 -12.03
CA LEU A 45 15.51 -5.70 -13.14
C LEU A 45 16.18 -5.96 -14.51
N GLU A 46 17.47 -5.61 -14.67
CA GLU A 46 18.22 -5.85 -15.90
C GLU A 46 18.37 -7.34 -16.20
N GLN A 47 18.66 -8.17 -15.17
CA GLN A 47 18.74 -9.62 -15.32
C GLN A 47 17.38 -10.25 -15.64
N LEU A 48 16.31 -9.76 -15.03
CA LEU A 48 14.95 -10.21 -15.31
C LEU A 48 14.50 -9.87 -16.74
N ASP A 49 14.87 -8.69 -17.24
CA ASP A 49 14.64 -8.31 -18.65
C ASP A 49 15.46 -9.19 -19.62
N SER A 50 16.68 -9.57 -19.26
CA SER A 50 17.49 -10.51 -20.03
C SER A 50 16.85 -11.91 -20.06
N ALA A 51 16.38 -12.41 -18.91
CA ALA A 51 15.65 -13.68 -18.82
C ALA A 51 14.39 -13.66 -19.71
N ARG A 52 13.64 -12.55 -19.68
CA ARG A 52 12.46 -12.35 -20.53
C ARG A 52 12.78 -12.49 -22.02
N LEU A 53 13.89 -11.89 -22.47
CA LEU A 53 14.31 -11.99 -23.87
C LEU A 53 14.69 -13.43 -24.23
N GLY A 54 15.43 -14.12 -23.36
CA GLY A 54 15.82 -15.51 -23.56
C GLY A 54 14.65 -16.50 -23.56
N LEU A 55 13.61 -16.24 -22.77
CA LEU A 55 12.41 -17.08 -22.65
C LEU A 55 11.31 -16.76 -23.69
N GLY A 56 11.43 -15.67 -24.45
CA GLY A 56 10.47 -15.28 -25.48
C GLY A 56 9.33 -14.38 -24.99
N GLY A 57 9.45 -13.74 -23.84
CA GLY A 57 8.52 -12.72 -23.36
C GLY A 57 8.03 -12.88 -21.91
N TRP A 58 7.26 -11.89 -21.45
CA TRP A 58 6.73 -11.88 -20.08
C TRP A 58 5.78 -13.04 -19.76
N ALA A 59 5.01 -13.52 -20.73
CA ALA A 59 4.12 -14.66 -20.53
C ALA A 59 4.89 -15.95 -20.18
N ALA A 60 6.09 -16.16 -20.80
CA ALA A 60 6.93 -17.30 -20.46
C ALA A 60 7.55 -17.16 -19.07
N VAL A 61 8.00 -15.94 -18.68
CA VAL A 61 8.48 -15.65 -17.33
C VAL A 61 7.36 -15.88 -16.30
N ALA A 62 6.17 -15.34 -16.53
CA ALA A 62 5.02 -15.52 -15.66
C ALA A 62 4.69 -17.00 -15.45
N LYS A 63 4.66 -17.79 -16.53
CA LYS A 63 4.43 -19.25 -16.47
C LYS A 63 5.49 -19.96 -15.62
N GLN A 64 6.76 -19.60 -15.75
CA GLN A 64 7.86 -20.23 -15.01
C GLN A 64 7.82 -19.85 -13.51
N LEU A 65 7.37 -18.63 -13.21
CA LEU A 65 7.16 -18.14 -11.85
C LEU A 65 5.80 -18.57 -11.24
N ASN A 66 4.96 -19.28 -11.99
CA ASN A 66 3.59 -19.67 -11.61
C ASN A 66 2.70 -18.47 -11.25
N LEU A 67 2.84 -17.37 -12.00
CA LEU A 67 2.06 -16.15 -11.86
C LEU A 67 1.10 -16.00 -13.05
N ASN A 68 -0.08 -15.41 -12.83
CA ASN A 68 -0.92 -14.93 -13.92
C ASN A 68 -0.43 -13.55 -14.43
N ASP A 69 -1.00 -13.07 -15.55
CA ASP A 69 -0.59 -11.81 -16.17
C ASP A 69 -0.75 -10.59 -15.26
N ALA A 70 -1.79 -10.54 -14.43
CA ALA A 70 -2.03 -9.44 -13.50
C ALA A 70 -1.01 -9.46 -12.35
N GLU A 71 -0.70 -10.64 -11.82
CA GLU A 71 0.32 -10.84 -10.78
C GLU A 71 1.71 -10.49 -11.31
N MET A 72 2.05 -10.93 -12.52
CA MET A 72 3.32 -10.61 -13.17
C MET A 72 3.45 -9.10 -13.43
N SER A 73 2.37 -8.45 -13.87
CA SER A 73 2.33 -6.99 -14.05
C SER A 73 2.53 -6.26 -12.73
N THR A 74 1.91 -6.73 -11.65
CA THR A 74 2.07 -6.18 -10.30
C THR A 74 3.50 -6.35 -9.81
N PHE A 75 4.06 -7.56 -9.94
CA PHE A 75 5.45 -7.86 -9.54
C PHE A 75 6.46 -6.95 -10.25
N THR A 76 6.35 -6.84 -11.58
CA THR A 76 7.25 -5.98 -12.37
C THR A 76 7.08 -4.51 -12.07
N LEU A 77 5.85 -4.05 -11.81
CA LEU A 77 5.59 -2.67 -11.39
C LEU A 77 6.25 -2.36 -10.04
N GLN A 78 6.12 -3.24 -9.06
CA GLN A 78 6.75 -3.06 -7.74
C GLN A 78 8.28 -3.03 -7.84
N LEU A 79 8.87 -3.91 -8.65
CA LEU A 79 10.32 -3.92 -8.87
C LEU A 79 10.80 -2.63 -9.55
N ARG A 80 10.07 -2.10 -10.55
CA ARG A 80 10.39 -0.83 -11.20
C ARG A 80 10.27 0.35 -10.24
N LEU A 81 9.25 0.40 -9.41
CA LEU A 81 9.11 1.44 -8.37
C LEU A 81 10.27 1.39 -7.37
N LEU A 82 10.66 0.20 -6.95
CA LEU A 82 11.83 0.02 -6.09
C LEU A 82 13.09 0.51 -6.79
N GLN A 83 13.35 0.09 -8.03
CA GLN A 83 14.52 0.51 -8.80
C GLN A 83 14.57 2.03 -9.00
N GLN A 84 13.44 2.69 -9.24
CA GLN A 84 13.39 4.15 -9.38
C GLN A 84 13.73 4.88 -8.07
N ARG A 85 13.37 4.30 -6.92
CA ARG A 85 13.63 4.91 -5.59
C ARG A 85 14.97 4.51 -5.00
N VAL A 86 15.48 3.35 -5.41
CA VAL A 86 16.73 2.75 -4.92
C VAL A 86 17.54 2.25 -6.11
N PRO A 87 18.02 3.14 -7.00
CA PRO A 87 18.77 2.71 -8.19
C PRO A 87 20.10 2.05 -7.81
N GLN A 88 20.77 2.58 -6.81
CA GLN A 88 21.98 2.07 -6.18
C GLN A 88 21.91 2.40 -4.69
N TYR A 89 22.39 1.50 -3.86
CA TYR A 89 22.42 1.70 -2.41
C TYR A 89 23.75 1.20 -1.84
N GLU A 90 24.45 2.07 -1.13
CA GLU A 90 25.63 1.75 -0.34
C GLU A 90 25.25 1.69 1.13
N SER A 91 25.71 0.64 1.83
CA SER A 91 25.44 0.49 3.26
C SER A 91 25.86 1.74 4.05
N GLY A 92 25.00 2.22 4.92
CA GLY A 92 25.25 3.42 5.73
C GLY A 92 24.73 4.72 5.14
N GLN A 93 24.16 4.72 3.94
CA GLN A 93 23.48 5.91 3.41
C GLN A 93 22.18 6.21 4.19
N ASP A 94 21.79 7.49 4.19
CA ASP A 94 20.50 7.90 4.73
C ASP A 94 19.36 7.34 3.87
N VAL A 95 18.37 6.77 4.54
CA VAL A 95 17.20 6.14 3.92
C VAL A 95 15.97 6.99 4.18
N THR A 96 15.26 7.31 3.13
CA THR A 96 13.96 7.99 3.21
C THR A 96 12.82 6.99 3.45
N GLU A 97 11.73 7.45 4.07
CA GLU A 97 10.52 6.63 4.25
C GLU A 97 9.96 6.11 2.90
N ASN A 98 10.08 6.88 1.81
CA ASN A 98 9.67 6.44 0.47
C ASN A 98 10.50 5.24 -0.04
N GLN A 99 11.78 5.21 0.25
CA GLN A 99 12.65 4.08 -0.11
C GLN A 99 12.28 2.85 0.71
N LEU A 100 12.05 3.03 2.02
CA LEU A 100 11.59 1.94 2.88
C LEU A 100 10.24 1.38 2.41
N ILE A 101 9.24 2.24 2.15
CA ILE A 101 7.91 1.80 1.65
C ILE A 101 8.05 1.03 0.34
N ALA A 102 8.89 1.51 -0.60
CA ALA A 102 9.10 0.81 -1.87
C ALA A 102 9.73 -0.58 -1.66
N ALA A 103 10.72 -0.68 -0.76
CA ALA A 103 11.36 -1.96 -0.42
C ALA A 103 10.38 -2.93 0.25
N MET A 104 9.60 -2.48 1.24
CA MET A 104 8.61 -3.31 1.94
C MET A 104 7.51 -3.81 1.00
N ARG A 105 7.02 -2.97 0.09
CA ARG A 105 6.05 -3.36 -0.93
C ARG A 105 6.60 -4.47 -1.83
N PHE A 106 7.87 -4.34 -2.21
CA PHE A 106 8.48 -5.38 -3.05
C PHE A 106 8.73 -6.67 -2.27
N VAL A 107 9.14 -6.62 -0.99
CA VAL A 107 9.23 -7.80 -0.11
C VAL A 107 7.86 -8.49 0.02
N THR A 108 6.77 -7.75 0.15
CA THR A 108 5.41 -8.32 0.14
C THR A 108 5.07 -9.01 -1.19
N ALA A 109 5.51 -8.46 -2.32
CA ALA A 109 5.35 -9.11 -3.62
C ALA A 109 6.20 -10.40 -3.74
N LEU A 110 7.41 -10.41 -3.17
CA LEU A 110 8.25 -11.60 -3.08
C LEU A 110 7.62 -12.68 -2.18
N GLU A 111 7.01 -12.30 -1.06
CA GLU A 111 6.27 -13.25 -0.22
C GLU A 111 5.13 -13.92 -1.00
N HIS A 112 4.35 -13.11 -1.72
CA HIS A 112 3.27 -13.64 -2.57
C HIS A 112 3.82 -14.61 -3.63
N LEU A 113 4.89 -14.25 -4.32
CA LEU A 113 5.54 -15.12 -5.31
C LEU A 113 6.01 -16.44 -4.69
N ARG A 114 6.64 -16.41 -3.51
CA ARG A 114 7.09 -17.63 -2.81
C ARG A 114 5.92 -18.57 -2.47
N LEU A 115 4.76 -18.02 -2.11
CA LEU A 115 3.56 -18.82 -1.83
C LEU A 115 2.99 -19.49 -3.09
N GLN A 116 3.17 -18.87 -4.26
CA GLN A 116 2.70 -19.41 -5.55
C GLN A 116 3.70 -20.39 -6.18
N GLN A 117 5.01 -20.21 -5.91
CA GLN A 117 6.09 -21.00 -6.50
C GLN A 117 6.85 -21.79 -5.44
N PRO A 118 6.50 -23.08 -5.21
CA PRO A 118 7.09 -23.91 -4.14
C PRO A 118 8.59 -24.18 -4.28
N LEU A 119 9.17 -23.96 -5.47
CA LEU A 119 10.61 -24.15 -5.69
C LEU A 119 11.47 -23.00 -5.12
N LEU A 120 10.84 -21.89 -4.74
CA LEU A 120 11.51 -20.76 -4.11
C LEU A 120 11.57 -20.98 -2.59
N THR A 121 12.77 -20.89 -2.03
CA THR A 121 13.04 -21.22 -0.62
C THR A 121 13.54 -20.05 0.22
N TYR A 122 13.79 -18.89 -0.40
CA TYR A 122 14.25 -17.70 0.33
C TYR A 122 13.33 -17.35 1.49
N SER A 123 13.95 -16.92 2.59
CA SER A 123 13.19 -16.43 3.73
C SER A 123 12.85 -14.96 3.51
N THR A 124 11.60 -14.61 3.72
CA THR A 124 11.19 -13.21 3.80
C THR A 124 11.27 -12.69 5.24
N ASP A 125 11.63 -13.55 6.22
CA ASP A 125 11.58 -13.28 7.67
C ASP A 125 10.28 -12.60 8.12
N LEU A 126 9.21 -12.83 7.35
CA LEU A 126 7.89 -12.31 7.66
C LEU A 126 7.23 -13.25 8.69
N ALA A 127 7.84 -13.29 9.88
CA ALA A 127 7.18 -13.91 11.01
C ALA A 127 5.78 -13.29 11.16
N PRO A 128 4.77 -14.08 11.54
CA PRO A 128 3.47 -13.51 11.85
C PRO A 128 3.64 -12.45 12.94
N GLY A 129 2.99 -11.31 12.77
CA GLY A 129 2.99 -10.27 13.79
C GLY A 129 2.41 -10.81 15.09
N SER A 130 2.86 -10.30 16.23
CA SER A 130 2.31 -10.63 17.53
C SER A 130 0.80 -10.33 17.58
N GLU A 131 0.07 -10.95 18.50
CA GLU A 131 -1.36 -10.69 18.70
C GLU A 131 -1.67 -9.21 18.91
N LEU A 132 -0.83 -8.53 19.70
CA LEU A 132 -0.94 -7.08 19.92
C LEU A 132 -0.78 -6.28 18.61
N GLN A 133 0.17 -6.66 17.77
CA GLN A 133 0.36 -6.03 16.46
C GLN A 133 -0.81 -6.31 15.51
N GLN A 134 -1.39 -7.51 15.54
CA GLN A 134 -2.60 -7.84 14.77
C GLN A 134 -3.77 -6.95 15.22
N GLN A 135 -4.01 -6.82 16.53
CA GLN A 135 -5.06 -5.95 17.07
C GLN A 135 -4.84 -4.49 16.68
N GLN A 136 -3.60 -4.00 16.74
CA GLN A 136 -3.24 -2.65 16.29
C GLN A 136 -3.54 -2.44 14.81
N ALA A 137 -3.21 -3.40 13.96
CA ALA A 137 -3.51 -3.35 12.52
C ALA A 137 -5.02 -3.27 12.24
N HIS A 138 -5.85 -4.02 12.99
CA HIS A 138 -7.31 -3.91 12.92
C HIS A 138 -7.80 -2.50 13.26
N LYS A 139 -7.28 -1.92 14.33
CA LYS A 139 -7.63 -0.54 14.74
C LYS A 139 -7.22 0.47 13.69
N GLN A 140 -6.05 0.35 13.11
CA GLN A 140 -5.57 1.25 12.05
C GLN A 140 -6.45 1.20 10.79
N VAL A 141 -6.80 0.00 10.32
CA VAL A 141 -7.71 -0.15 9.17
C VAL A 141 -9.06 0.50 9.45
N ARG A 142 -9.63 0.24 10.64
CA ARG A 142 -10.88 0.87 11.07
C ARG A 142 -10.77 2.39 11.16
N ALA A 143 -9.68 2.91 11.74
CA ALA A 143 -9.44 4.34 11.85
C ALA A 143 -9.34 5.01 10.48
N ILE A 144 -8.65 4.39 9.50
CA ILE A 144 -8.61 4.89 8.12
C ILE A 144 -10.01 4.92 7.51
N GLU A 145 -10.81 3.87 7.68
CA GLU A 145 -12.18 3.82 7.16
C GLU A 145 -13.04 4.95 7.76
N LEU A 146 -12.98 5.16 9.08
CA LEU A 146 -13.70 6.24 9.76
C LEU A 146 -13.21 7.62 9.32
N MET A 147 -11.90 7.78 9.12
CA MET A 147 -11.32 9.02 8.63
C MET A 147 -11.82 9.34 7.22
N ILE A 148 -11.86 8.38 6.30
CA ILE A 148 -12.40 8.55 4.94
C ILE A 148 -13.88 8.94 5.01
N LYS A 149 -14.70 8.24 5.81
CA LYS A 149 -16.12 8.58 6.02
C LYS A 149 -16.29 10.01 6.52
N GLY A 150 -15.51 10.40 7.53
CA GLY A 150 -15.55 11.76 8.08
C GLY A 150 -15.19 12.83 7.05
N LEU A 151 -14.16 12.59 6.22
CA LEU A 151 -13.79 13.53 5.15
C LEU A 151 -14.88 13.64 4.08
N ILE A 152 -15.53 12.53 3.71
CA ILE A 152 -16.65 12.54 2.76
C ILE A 152 -17.86 13.28 3.35
N GLN A 153 -18.21 13.03 4.61
CA GLN A 153 -19.30 13.72 5.29
C GLN A 153 -19.05 15.23 5.40
N GLN A 154 -17.81 15.63 5.64
CA GLN A 154 -17.45 17.05 5.66
C GLN A 154 -17.58 17.71 4.29
N ALA A 155 -17.16 17.00 3.21
CA ALA A 155 -17.29 17.49 1.85
C ALA A 155 -18.76 17.55 1.37
N TRP A 156 -19.57 16.62 1.87
CA TRP A 156 -20.98 16.44 1.52
C TRP A 156 -21.88 16.40 2.76
N PRO A 157 -22.11 17.55 3.41
CA PRO A 157 -22.90 17.61 4.65
C PRO A 157 -24.40 17.34 4.44
N ASP A 158 -24.90 17.53 3.23
CA ASP A 158 -26.31 17.27 2.87
C ASP A 158 -26.45 15.85 2.33
N GLN A 159 -27.12 14.97 3.06
CA GLN A 159 -27.32 13.57 2.71
C GLN A 159 -28.10 13.38 1.41
N VAL A 160 -29.05 14.25 1.07
CA VAL A 160 -29.81 14.14 -0.18
C VAL A 160 -28.90 14.43 -1.37
N ARG A 161 -28.06 15.46 -1.26
CA ARG A 161 -27.08 15.81 -2.30
C ARG A 161 -26.03 14.72 -2.43
N LEU A 162 -25.53 14.18 -1.31
CA LEU A 162 -24.60 13.04 -1.30
C LEU A 162 -25.19 11.84 -2.03
N ASN A 163 -26.43 11.44 -1.68
CA ASN A 163 -27.11 10.30 -2.31
C ASN A 163 -27.28 10.49 -3.83
N ASN A 164 -27.63 11.69 -4.27
CA ASN A 164 -27.76 11.98 -5.70
C ASN A 164 -26.40 11.96 -6.41
N HIS A 165 -25.35 12.48 -5.77
CA HIS A 165 -23.99 12.40 -6.29
C HIS A 165 -23.50 10.96 -6.40
N LEU A 166 -23.70 10.13 -5.37
CA LEU A 166 -23.35 8.71 -5.38
C LEU A 166 -24.09 7.92 -6.47
N LYS A 167 -25.35 8.23 -6.78
CA LYS A 167 -26.07 7.62 -7.92
C LYS A 167 -25.41 7.94 -9.25
N THR A 168 -24.82 9.12 -9.39
CA THR A 168 -24.09 9.52 -10.59
C THR A 168 -22.71 8.82 -10.68
N LEU A 169 -22.03 8.69 -9.55
CA LEU A 169 -20.67 8.10 -9.50
C LEU A 169 -20.68 6.57 -9.59
N PHE A 170 -21.65 5.91 -8.96
CA PHE A 170 -21.69 4.44 -8.82
C PHE A 170 -22.90 3.76 -9.47
N ASN A 171 -24.00 4.33 -9.54
CA ASN A 171 -25.34 4.01 -10.03
C ASN A 171 -26.41 3.90 -8.90
N ALA A 172 -27.69 3.97 -9.30
CA ALA A 172 -28.82 4.00 -8.36
C ALA A 172 -29.01 2.69 -7.57
N ASP A 173 -28.69 1.54 -8.19
CA ASP A 173 -28.91 0.24 -7.55
C ASP A 173 -27.92 -0.04 -6.43
N ARG A 174 -26.65 0.39 -6.60
CA ARG A 174 -25.65 0.32 -5.53
C ARG A 174 -26.06 1.22 -4.36
N VAL A 175 -26.46 2.46 -4.62
CA VAL A 175 -26.88 3.38 -3.56
C VAL A 175 -28.09 2.83 -2.79
N ARG A 176 -29.08 2.24 -3.49
CA ARG A 176 -30.21 1.58 -2.83
C ARG A 176 -29.76 0.41 -1.93
N ARG A 177 -28.75 -0.35 -2.35
CA ARG A 177 -28.18 -1.44 -1.55
C ARG A 177 -27.52 -0.90 -0.29
N TRP A 178 -26.69 0.14 -0.41
CA TRP A 178 -26.01 0.76 0.75
C TRP A 178 -26.99 1.34 1.76
N LEU A 179 -28.04 2.01 1.30
CA LEU A 179 -29.11 2.51 2.18
C LEU A 179 -29.88 1.40 2.91
N LYS A 180 -29.90 0.17 2.38
CA LYS A 180 -30.50 -1.00 3.04
C LYS A 180 -29.55 -1.68 4.04
N LEU A 181 -28.24 -1.62 3.79
CA LEU A 181 -27.20 -2.26 4.61
C LEU A 181 -26.70 -1.35 5.72
N GLY A 182 -26.78 -0.05 5.51
CA GLY A 182 -26.28 0.97 6.44
C GLY A 182 -27.25 1.33 7.55
N GLU A 183 -26.79 2.22 8.40
CA GLU A 183 -27.61 2.84 9.44
C GLU A 183 -28.65 3.80 8.84
N ILE A 184 -29.70 4.07 9.59
CA ILE A 184 -30.77 4.96 9.12
C ILE A 184 -30.20 6.36 8.78
N ASN A 185 -30.42 6.78 7.55
CA ASN A 185 -29.95 8.06 7.00
C ASN A 185 -28.42 8.19 6.85
N ASP A 186 -27.63 7.12 6.97
CA ASP A 186 -26.19 7.15 6.67
C ASP A 186 -25.82 6.16 5.56
N VAL A 187 -25.80 6.65 4.33
CA VAL A 187 -25.42 5.83 3.16
C VAL A 187 -23.95 5.33 3.24
N LEU A 188 -23.07 6.10 3.90
CA LEU A 188 -21.64 5.74 4.00
C LEU A 188 -21.41 4.54 4.93
N SER A 189 -22.31 4.31 5.90
CA SER A 189 -22.23 3.14 6.78
C SER A 189 -22.46 1.83 6.04
N GLY A 190 -23.24 1.85 4.94
CA GLY A 190 -23.48 0.67 4.08
C GLY A 190 -22.46 0.48 2.97
N MET A 191 -21.54 1.42 2.74
CA MET A 191 -20.49 1.33 1.72
C MET A 191 -19.32 0.45 2.18
N MET A 192 -18.74 -0.29 1.22
CA MET A 192 -17.51 -1.03 1.46
C MET A 192 -16.29 -0.09 1.42
N PHE A 193 -15.19 -0.50 2.05
CA PHE A 193 -13.94 0.27 2.04
C PHE A 193 -13.49 0.66 0.62
N SER A 194 -13.59 -0.25 -0.35
CA SER A 194 -13.22 0.00 -1.75
C SER A 194 -14.03 1.13 -2.40
N GLU A 195 -15.30 1.25 -2.03
CA GLU A 195 -16.20 2.27 -2.57
C GLU A 195 -15.93 3.63 -1.93
N LEU A 196 -15.67 3.65 -0.61
CA LEU A 196 -15.22 4.85 0.10
C LEU A 196 -13.87 5.34 -0.45
N ALA A 197 -12.92 4.44 -0.65
CA ALA A 197 -11.62 4.74 -1.23
C ALA A 197 -11.77 5.31 -2.66
N GLN A 198 -12.59 4.66 -3.50
CA GLN A 198 -12.87 5.14 -4.86
C GLN A 198 -13.43 6.56 -4.87
N MET A 199 -14.37 6.88 -3.96
CA MET A 199 -14.92 8.22 -3.84
C MET A 199 -13.86 9.25 -3.43
N LEU A 200 -13.01 8.92 -2.45
CA LEU A 200 -11.96 9.82 -1.99
C LEU A 200 -10.94 10.13 -3.10
N VAL A 201 -10.56 9.13 -3.93
CA VAL A 201 -9.57 9.29 -5.00
C VAL A 201 -10.18 9.55 -6.38
N ASP A 202 -11.49 9.71 -6.51
CA ASP A 202 -12.08 10.17 -7.77
C ASP A 202 -11.42 11.48 -8.20
N LYS A 203 -11.09 11.62 -9.48
CA LYS A 203 -10.32 12.77 -9.96
C LYS A 203 -10.98 14.12 -9.67
N LYS A 204 -12.30 14.19 -9.82
CA LYS A 204 -13.06 15.45 -9.60
C LYS A 204 -13.22 15.73 -8.12
N GLU A 205 -13.57 14.70 -7.34
CA GLU A 205 -13.73 14.80 -5.89
C GLU A 205 -12.42 15.16 -5.20
N PHE A 206 -11.34 14.45 -5.54
CA PHE A 206 -10.02 14.71 -4.99
C PHE A 206 -9.58 16.14 -5.26
N SER A 207 -9.64 16.60 -6.51
CA SER A 207 -9.21 17.96 -6.87
C SER A 207 -10.04 19.05 -6.18
N ARG A 208 -11.33 18.79 -5.94
CA ARG A 208 -12.24 19.77 -5.38
C ARG A 208 -12.17 19.86 -3.85
N TYR A 209 -12.04 18.73 -3.16
CA TYR A 209 -12.22 18.66 -1.71
C TYR A 209 -11.01 18.22 -0.92
N TYR A 210 -10.11 17.40 -1.53
CA TYR A 210 -9.07 16.72 -0.78
C TYR A 210 -7.65 17.11 -1.22
N ALA A 211 -7.47 17.70 -2.40
CA ALA A 211 -6.15 18.04 -2.92
C ALA A 211 -5.35 18.94 -1.97
N SER A 212 -5.98 19.98 -1.40
CA SER A 212 -5.33 20.88 -0.45
C SER A 212 -4.90 20.20 0.85
N LEU A 213 -5.57 19.09 1.22
CA LEU A 213 -5.24 18.30 2.39
C LEU A 213 -4.03 17.39 2.13
N PHE A 214 -4.06 16.64 1.01
CA PHE A 214 -3.07 15.62 0.68
C PHE A 214 -1.91 16.14 -0.19
N SER A 215 -1.88 17.40 -0.56
CA SER A 215 -0.74 18.06 -1.22
C SER A 215 0.17 18.78 -0.22
N ASP A 216 -0.03 18.57 1.07
CA ASP A 216 0.81 19.13 2.11
C ASP A 216 2.28 18.62 1.95
N PRO A 217 3.29 19.50 2.08
CA PRO A 217 4.69 19.11 1.99
C PRO A 217 5.13 18.03 3.01
N SER A 218 4.36 17.86 4.09
CA SER A 218 4.60 16.80 5.07
C SER A 218 4.16 15.41 4.59
N MET A 219 3.38 15.33 3.50
CA MET A 219 2.99 14.07 2.89
C MET A 219 4.06 13.59 1.92
N LEU A 220 4.60 12.41 2.17
CA LEU A 220 5.52 11.77 1.25
C LEU A 220 4.76 11.23 0.02
N THR A 221 5.30 11.47 -1.15
CA THR A 221 4.72 10.99 -2.40
C THR A 221 5.53 9.82 -2.96
N LEU A 222 4.96 8.63 -2.94
CA LEU A 222 5.56 7.46 -3.61
C LEU A 222 5.56 7.65 -5.14
N LEU A 223 4.50 8.23 -5.68
CA LEU A 223 4.34 8.59 -7.08
C LEU A 223 4.41 10.12 -7.24
N VAL A 224 4.49 10.60 -8.47
CA VAL A 224 4.55 12.04 -8.78
C VAL A 224 3.28 12.77 -8.33
N GLU A 225 2.11 12.12 -8.44
CA GLU A 225 0.82 12.71 -8.09
C GLU A 225 0.34 12.21 -6.71
N PRO A 226 0.07 13.11 -5.73
CA PRO A 226 -0.45 12.73 -4.41
C PRO A 226 -1.70 11.85 -4.47
N ARG A 227 -2.62 12.13 -5.41
CA ARG A 227 -3.82 11.32 -5.61
C ARG A 227 -3.50 9.86 -5.97
N LYS A 228 -2.53 9.63 -6.87
CA LYS A 228 -2.11 8.28 -7.26
C LYS A 228 -1.39 7.57 -6.13
N THR A 229 -0.59 8.31 -5.36
CA THR A 229 0.06 7.78 -4.14
C THR A 229 -1.00 7.32 -3.15
N LEU A 230 -1.99 8.16 -2.85
CA LEU A 230 -3.08 7.82 -1.94
C LEU A 230 -3.89 6.62 -2.45
N GLN A 231 -4.23 6.60 -3.74
CA GLN A 231 -4.91 5.45 -4.37
C GLN A 231 -4.14 4.16 -4.17
N THR A 232 -2.83 4.19 -4.40
CA THR A 232 -1.95 3.03 -4.20
C THR A 232 -1.97 2.54 -2.75
N PHE A 233 -1.87 3.45 -1.79
CA PHE A 233 -1.93 3.10 -0.37
C PHE A 233 -3.28 2.48 0.00
N LEU A 234 -4.39 3.06 -0.46
CA LEU A 234 -5.73 2.54 -0.19
C LEU A 234 -5.99 1.18 -0.85
N ASP A 235 -5.42 0.91 -2.03
CA ASP A 235 -5.52 -0.39 -2.67
C ASP A 235 -4.76 -1.48 -1.87
N ASP A 236 -3.58 -1.18 -1.36
CA ASP A 236 -2.82 -2.09 -0.50
C ASP A 236 -3.54 -2.31 0.86
N ILE A 237 -4.05 -1.24 1.47
CA ILE A 237 -4.85 -1.32 2.71
C ILE A 237 -6.09 -2.18 2.51
N ARG A 238 -6.74 -2.08 1.36
CA ARG A 238 -7.88 -2.95 0.99
C ARG A 238 -7.49 -4.42 0.99
N GLN A 239 -6.32 -4.77 0.46
CA GLN A 239 -5.83 -6.15 0.46
C GLN A 239 -5.54 -6.63 1.89
N ILE A 240 -4.88 -5.80 2.71
CA ILE A 240 -4.64 -6.10 4.13
C ILE A 240 -5.97 -6.29 4.87
N ARG A 241 -6.95 -5.40 4.67
CA ARG A 241 -8.30 -5.51 5.24
C ARG A 241 -8.99 -6.81 4.84
N ASN A 242 -8.89 -7.22 3.59
CA ASN A 242 -9.45 -8.49 3.13
C ASN A 242 -8.81 -9.68 3.85
N ASN A 243 -7.49 -9.69 4.03
CA ASN A 243 -6.79 -10.72 4.82
C ASN A 243 -7.32 -10.76 6.27
N ILE A 244 -7.47 -9.61 6.91
CA ILE A 244 -8.08 -9.48 8.24
C ILE A 244 -9.48 -10.07 8.27
N THR A 245 -10.33 -9.73 7.29
CA THR A 245 -11.74 -10.17 7.25
C THR A 245 -11.87 -11.69 7.11
N VAL A 246 -10.96 -12.35 6.40
CA VAL A 246 -10.92 -13.82 6.27
C VAL A 246 -10.03 -14.48 7.35
N GLN A 247 -9.72 -13.77 8.42
CA GLN A 247 -8.95 -14.23 9.59
C GLN A 247 -7.55 -14.76 9.23
N LYS A 248 -6.93 -14.26 8.17
CA LYS A 248 -5.53 -14.53 7.88
C LYS A 248 -4.66 -13.70 8.79
N THR A 249 -3.65 -14.33 9.39
CA THR A 249 -2.63 -13.64 10.17
C THR A 249 -1.79 -12.77 9.23
N LEU A 250 -1.66 -11.49 9.58
CA LEU A 250 -0.79 -10.57 8.85
C LEU A 250 0.67 -10.86 9.20
N SER A 251 1.54 -10.77 8.20
CA SER A 251 2.98 -10.78 8.42
C SER A 251 3.46 -9.48 9.06
N SER A 252 4.62 -9.52 9.71
CA SER A 252 5.22 -8.32 10.29
C SER A 252 5.47 -7.23 9.26
N ALA A 253 5.84 -7.58 8.01
CA ALA A 253 6.00 -6.60 6.93
C ALA A 253 4.67 -5.96 6.52
N GLN A 254 3.59 -6.72 6.44
CA GLN A 254 2.26 -6.16 6.15
C GLN A 254 1.80 -5.20 7.24
N ILE A 255 2.08 -5.51 8.51
CA ILE A 255 1.76 -4.65 9.65
C ILE A 255 2.59 -3.36 9.60
N GLN A 256 3.90 -3.46 9.38
CA GLN A 256 4.77 -2.29 9.25
C GLN A 256 4.38 -1.43 8.06
N LEU A 257 4.03 -2.04 6.92
CA LEU A 257 3.54 -1.34 5.75
C LEU A 257 2.25 -0.58 6.04
N LEU A 258 1.31 -1.21 6.73
CA LEU A 258 0.06 -0.59 7.17
C LEU A 258 0.31 0.58 8.14
N ASP A 259 1.25 0.44 9.08
CA ASP A 259 1.62 1.49 10.02
C ASP A 259 2.19 2.72 9.30
N ASN A 260 3.05 2.51 8.31
CA ASN A 260 3.54 3.56 7.43
C ASN A 260 2.40 4.24 6.65
N TYR A 261 1.49 3.46 6.04
CA TYR A 261 0.35 4.03 5.32
C TYR A 261 -0.59 4.81 6.23
N TYR A 262 -0.89 4.26 7.41
CA TYR A 262 -1.68 4.96 8.41
C TYR A 262 -1.06 6.32 8.75
N THR A 263 0.24 6.34 9.06
CA THR A 263 0.98 7.57 9.37
C THR A 263 0.92 8.58 8.23
N GLN A 264 1.16 8.13 6.99
CA GLN A 264 1.16 8.98 5.80
C GLN A 264 -0.23 9.58 5.48
N ILE A 265 -1.31 8.84 5.77
CA ILE A 265 -2.68 9.31 5.56
C ILE A 265 -3.15 10.17 6.73
N ALA A 266 -2.86 9.78 7.97
CA ALA A 266 -3.34 10.46 9.16
C ALA A 266 -2.61 11.79 9.42
N ARG A 267 -1.31 11.88 9.14
CA ARG A 267 -0.49 13.09 9.42
C ARG A 267 -1.04 14.37 8.75
N PRO A 268 -1.33 14.41 7.44
CA PRO A 268 -1.90 15.62 6.82
C PRO A 268 -3.31 15.94 7.32
N VAL A 269 -4.12 14.93 7.65
CA VAL A 269 -5.45 15.13 8.22
C VAL A 269 -5.35 15.69 9.65
N GLN A 270 -4.44 15.14 10.47
CA GLN A 270 -4.19 15.62 11.82
C GLN A 270 -3.73 17.08 11.82
N ARG A 271 -2.79 17.43 10.97
CA ARG A 271 -2.32 18.80 10.81
C ARG A 271 -3.44 19.74 10.40
N ALA A 272 -4.26 19.34 9.43
CA ALA A 272 -5.40 20.13 9.01
C ALA A 272 -6.45 20.26 10.12
N PHE A 273 -6.62 19.27 10.99
CA PHE A 273 -7.47 19.36 12.17
C PHE A 273 -6.92 20.38 13.17
N GLU A 274 -5.64 20.36 13.46
CA GLU A 274 -4.96 21.31 14.36
C GLU A 274 -5.04 22.75 13.83
N GLU A 275 -5.00 22.92 12.52
CA GLU A 275 -5.15 24.22 11.84
C GLU A 275 -6.63 24.63 11.65
N GLY A 276 -7.60 23.84 12.09
CA GLY A 276 -9.04 24.13 11.96
C GLY A 276 -9.59 24.00 10.53
N ARG A 277 -8.83 23.40 9.60
CA ARG A 277 -9.24 23.18 8.19
C ARG A 277 -10.13 21.96 8.00
N THR A 278 -10.12 21.01 8.93
CA THR A 278 -11.02 19.86 8.97
C THR A 278 -11.57 19.63 10.38
N ARG A 279 -12.72 18.97 10.48
CA ARG A 279 -13.31 18.50 11.74
C ARG A 279 -12.94 17.05 12.05
N VAL A 280 -12.28 16.38 11.11
CA VAL A 280 -11.88 14.98 11.23
C VAL A 280 -10.62 14.89 12.09
N ASN A 281 -10.73 14.24 13.25
CA ASN A 281 -9.63 14.02 14.19
C ASN A 281 -9.11 12.59 14.10
N PRO A 282 -7.99 12.31 13.43
CA PRO A 282 -7.45 10.96 13.29
C PRO A 282 -7.13 10.29 14.62
N ALA A 283 -6.59 11.04 15.60
CA ALA A 283 -6.23 10.50 16.91
C ALA A 283 -7.45 9.95 17.66
N GLY A 284 -8.63 10.55 17.50
CA GLY A 284 -9.87 10.08 18.11
C GLY A 284 -10.31 8.71 17.60
N PHE A 285 -10.00 8.34 16.38
CA PHE A 285 -10.39 7.05 15.80
C PHE A 285 -9.51 5.88 16.26
N MET A 286 -8.30 6.15 16.76
CA MET A 286 -7.43 5.10 17.32
C MET A 286 -7.77 4.75 18.75
N ALA A 287 -8.51 5.61 19.44
CA ALA A 287 -8.94 5.39 20.83
C ALA A 287 -10.19 4.49 20.95
N VAL A 288 -10.88 4.27 19.84
CA VAL A 288 -12.07 3.41 19.73
C VAL A 288 -11.66 2.02 19.23
#